data_1d59b93b1ca261cedd2b1002aff995fc
#
_entry.id   1d59b93b1ca261cedd2b1002aff995fc
#
_cell.length_a   1.000
_cell.length_b   1.000
_cell.length_c   1.000
_cell.angle_alpha   90.00
_cell.angle_beta   90.00
_cell.angle_gamma   90.00
#
_symmetry.space_group_name_H-M   'P 1'
#
loop_
_entity.id
_entity.type
_entity.pdbx_description
1 polymer ?
#
loop_
_entity_poly.entity_id
_entity_poly.type
_entity_poly.pdbx_seq_one_letter_code
_entity_poly.pdbx_strand_id
1 'polypeptide(L)'
;MNKYFTWKKYHRWFGLVLSVFMLVFCVSGIILNHRQLFADCAVSRSLLPPAYHIRNFNNGIIKGSTPSPLGILAYGYAGVWLTDSNMQNWEDFNRGLPEQIDERNIRHLVCTKDGRIWCAALRDVYYFEADKAKRNDVHGKNTLGGRWIKLSLPDHHERMADITLTPDSMNVIALTRSAIYEITTHKKSDSFAKIQSAHSENSFYTKRSIIAQPDGFIPTESLFKTVWALHSGAFFGLTGRLVVDAIAVVLIILSLTGIVLFILPYRIRRQKRLLANGLKDKKLKESELNPTEIKERMKVLGKRMVWNAKWHNKIGYTTIILTLWLAITGMCLRPPLMIPLALNKTEQKIKDGNVWHDKLRAIRWNAAENNWLVSTSEGFLYVDKSFSQKPRLLDKNQTPKVSPMGVNVFESDGKGGWLIGSFSGLFRWYPEQKLILDYSTGKPHHDKSMIPISSTLTSGFSKDFFGGRAVVFDYSKGADIPVSTPELLSRTPLSLWNVALELHVGRCYSPLLGPLSDLFVFISGLLISLVLISGYIILHRRKKKKSKNKE
;
A
#
# COMPACT_ATOMS: atom_id res chain seq x y z
N MET A 1 -48.39 6.04 -8.73
CA MET A 1 -47.59 5.16 -7.86
C MET A 1 -46.97 6.00 -6.74
N ASN A 2 -47.16 5.63 -5.47
CA ASN A 2 -46.79 6.48 -4.34
C ASN A 2 -45.25 6.54 -4.20
N LYS A 3 -44.60 7.69 -4.50
CA LYS A 3 -43.15 7.93 -4.47
C LYS A 3 -42.47 7.41 -3.17
N TYR A 4 -43.19 7.41 -2.04
CA TYR A 4 -42.69 6.88 -0.76
C TYR A 4 -42.45 5.37 -0.78
N PHE A 5 -43.36 4.61 -1.42
CA PHE A 5 -43.27 3.15 -1.54
C PHE A 5 -42.05 2.75 -2.39
N THR A 6 -41.76 3.51 -3.43
CA THR A 6 -40.63 3.33 -4.33
C THR A 6 -39.30 3.53 -3.60
N TRP A 7 -39.12 4.63 -2.87
CA TRP A 7 -37.93 4.91 -2.07
C TRP A 7 -37.66 3.82 -1.04
N LYS A 8 -38.70 3.34 -0.32
CA LYS A 8 -38.56 2.27 0.68
C LYS A 8 -38.16 0.94 0.05
N LYS A 9 -38.67 0.62 -1.16
CA LYS A 9 -38.29 -0.59 -1.90
C LYS A 9 -36.81 -0.54 -2.30
N TYR A 10 -36.37 0.54 -2.91
CA TYR A 10 -34.95 0.71 -3.33
C TYR A 10 -34.01 0.74 -2.13
N HIS A 11 -34.29 1.51 -1.11
CA HIS A 11 -33.48 1.53 0.10
C HIS A 11 -33.28 0.12 0.69
N ARG A 12 -34.32 -0.69 0.72
CA ARG A 12 -34.29 -2.04 1.29
C ARG A 12 -33.45 -3.01 0.46
N TRP A 13 -33.61 -3.02 -0.88
CA TRP A 13 -32.92 -3.98 -1.74
C TRP A 13 -31.48 -3.59 -2.01
N PHE A 14 -31.24 -2.34 -2.41
CA PHE A 14 -29.89 -1.85 -2.60
C PHE A 14 -29.13 -1.82 -1.28
N GLY A 15 -29.79 -1.44 -0.17
CA GLY A 15 -29.18 -1.46 1.15
C GLY A 15 -28.72 -2.84 1.57
N LEU A 16 -29.45 -3.92 1.24
CA LEU A 16 -29.01 -5.29 1.53
C LEU A 16 -27.74 -5.67 0.74
N VAL A 17 -27.77 -5.48 -0.58
CA VAL A 17 -26.61 -5.83 -1.42
C VAL A 17 -25.38 -5.02 -1.04
N LEU A 18 -25.55 -3.71 -0.88
CA LEU A 18 -24.46 -2.80 -0.56
C LEU A 18 -23.96 -2.94 0.88
N SER A 19 -24.76 -3.48 1.80
CA SER A 19 -24.32 -3.67 3.19
C SER A 19 -23.12 -4.62 3.30
N VAL A 20 -23.00 -5.62 2.42
CA VAL A 20 -21.83 -6.53 2.40
C VAL A 20 -20.57 -5.78 2.00
N PHE A 21 -20.63 -5.00 0.91
CA PHE A 21 -19.50 -4.20 0.45
C PHE A 21 -19.16 -3.08 1.45
N MET A 22 -20.16 -2.47 2.08
CA MET A 22 -19.98 -1.47 3.13
C MET A 22 -19.20 -2.05 4.32
N LEU A 23 -19.54 -3.26 4.77
CA LEU A 23 -18.81 -3.94 5.83
C LEU A 23 -17.34 -4.15 5.44
N VAL A 24 -17.08 -4.61 4.20
CA VAL A 24 -15.71 -4.79 3.69
C VAL A 24 -14.98 -3.45 3.64
N PHE A 25 -15.58 -2.40 3.10
CA PHE A 25 -14.96 -1.07 3.03
C PHE A 25 -14.65 -0.49 4.41
N CYS A 26 -15.59 -0.60 5.37
CA CYS A 26 -15.37 -0.06 6.71
C CYS A 26 -14.29 -0.83 7.47
N VAL A 27 -14.32 -2.15 7.47
CA VAL A 27 -13.32 -2.97 8.15
C VAL A 27 -11.93 -2.77 7.52
N SER A 28 -11.84 -2.83 6.20
CA SER A 28 -10.57 -2.59 5.51
C SER A 28 -10.07 -1.15 5.70
N GLY A 29 -10.95 -0.16 5.75
CA GLY A 29 -10.59 1.24 6.02
C GLY A 29 -9.97 1.44 7.40
N ILE A 30 -10.54 0.81 8.44
CA ILE A 30 -9.97 0.83 9.80
C ILE A 30 -8.59 0.17 9.81
N ILE A 31 -8.42 -0.99 9.15
CA ILE A 31 -7.10 -1.65 9.05
C ILE A 31 -6.09 -0.73 8.35
N LEU A 32 -6.49 -0.04 7.29
CA LEU A 32 -5.62 0.87 6.54
C LEU A 32 -5.16 2.08 7.38
N ASN A 33 -6.01 2.61 8.25
CA ASN A 33 -5.67 3.71 9.14
C ASN A 33 -4.69 3.32 10.25
N HIS A 34 -4.65 2.03 10.64
CA HIS A 34 -3.89 1.51 11.77
C HIS A 34 -2.87 0.45 11.36
N ARG A 35 -2.04 0.77 10.34
CA ARG A 35 -1.06 -0.16 9.77
C ARG A 35 -0.20 -0.87 10.81
N GLN A 36 0.27 -0.16 11.85
CA GLN A 36 1.15 -0.73 12.86
C GLN A 36 0.45 -1.76 13.75
N LEU A 37 -0.84 -1.57 14.07
CA LEU A 37 -1.61 -2.52 14.88
C LEU A 37 -1.82 -3.87 14.17
N PHE A 38 -1.78 -3.89 12.85
CA PHE A 38 -1.99 -5.08 12.03
C PHE A 38 -0.72 -5.56 11.34
N ALA A 39 0.46 -5.02 11.72
CA ALA A 39 1.73 -5.34 11.09
C ALA A 39 2.10 -6.82 11.21
N ASP A 40 1.79 -7.45 12.36
CA ASP A 40 2.06 -8.87 12.64
C ASP A 40 1.09 -9.83 11.90
N CYS A 41 0.00 -9.29 11.36
CA CYS A 41 -1.00 -10.10 10.67
C CYS A 41 -0.61 -10.32 9.21
N ALA A 42 -0.48 -11.58 8.82
CA ALA A 42 -0.22 -11.97 7.44
C ALA A 42 -1.26 -12.98 6.94
N VAL A 43 -1.55 -12.93 5.65
CA VAL A 43 -2.55 -13.79 4.98
C VAL A 43 -1.84 -14.68 3.99
N SER A 44 -2.10 -15.99 4.03
CA SER A 44 -1.59 -16.91 3.02
C SER A 44 -2.14 -16.52 1.63
N ARG A 45 -1.27 -16.49 0.63
CA ARG A 45 -1.67 -16.17 -0.74
C ARG A 45 -2.59 -17.21 -1.35
N SER A 46 -2.61 -18.44 -0.82
CA SER A 46 -3.55 -19.48 -1.24
C SER A 46 -5.02 -19.14 -0.97
N LEU A 47 -5.29 -18.22 -0.02
CA LEU A 47 -6.63 -17.72 0.27
C LEU A 47 -7.05 -16.55 -0.63
N LEU A 48 -6.16 -16.05 -1.46
CA LEU A 48 -6.39 -14.89 -2.32
C LEU A 48 -6.61 -15.34 -3.79
N PRO A 49 -7.20 -14.48 -4.62
CA PRO A 49 -7.31 -14.75 -6.05
C PRO A 49 -5.98 -15.07 -6.72
N PRO A 50 -5.95 -15.88 -7.81
CA PRO A 50 -4.72 -16.34 -8.48
C PRO A 50 -3.74 -15.23 -8.88
N ALA A 51 -4.22 -14.01 -9.13
CA ALA A 51 -3.38 -12.84 -9.45
C ALA A 51 -2.41 -12.46 -8.31
N TYR A 52 -2.72 -12.84 -7.07
CA TYR A 52 -1.86 -12.60 -5.91
C TYR A 52 -0.90 -13.75 -5.60
N HIS A 53 -1.01 -14.87 -6.30
CA HIS A 53 -0.08 -15.99 -6.15
C HIS A 53 1.27 -15.63 -6.79
N ILE A 54 2.37 -15.98 -6.12
CA ILE A 54 3.70 -15.75 -6.66
C ILE A 54 4.01 -16.84 -7.67
N ARG A 55 4.19 -16.44 -8.94
CA ARG A 55 4.57 -17.28 -10.06
C ARG A 55 5.56 -16.50 -10.94
N ASN A 56 6.57 -17.18 -11.48
CA ASN A 56 7.57 -16.54 -12.33
C ASN A 56 8.18 -15.28 -11.70
N PHE A 57 8.36 -15.27 -10.37
CA PHE A 57 8.89 -14.11 -9.61
C PHE A 57 8.10 -12.81 -9.77
N ASN A 58 6.78 -12.88 -9.98
CA ASN A 58 5.89 -11.73 -10.05
C ASN A 58 5.60 -11.09 -8.68
N ASN A 59 4.64 -10.15 -8.64
CA ASN A 59 4.18 -9.45 -7.44
C ASN A 59 5.29 -8.69 -6.69
N GLY A 60 6.39 -8.36 -7.36
CA GLY A 60 7.52 -7.65 -6.76
C GLY A 60 8.27 -8.43 -5.68
N ILE A 61 8.18 -9.78 -5.72
CA ILE A 61 8.92 -10.64 -4.78
C ILE A 61 10.42 -10.42 -4.93
N ILE A 62 10.90 -10.18 -6.15
CA ILE A 62 12.25 -9.70 -6.45
C ILE A 62 12.15 -8.32 -7.10
N LYS A 63 12.89 -7.37 -6.55
CA LYS A 63 13.06 -6.00 -7.07
C LYS A 63 14.45 -5.77 -7.66
N GLY A 64 15.42 -6.49 -7.14
CA GLY A 64 16.81 -6.38 -7.58
C GLY A 64 17.67 -7.40 -6.90
N SER A 65 18.95 -7.32 -7.20
CA SER A 65 19.99 -8.14 -6.60
C SER A 65 21.26 -7.33 -6.41
N THR A 66 22.17 -7.84 -5.60
CA THR A 66 23.49 -7.25 -5.35
C THR A 66 24.50 -8.38 -5.13
N PRO A 67 25.60 -8.43 -5.89
CA PRO A 67 26.70 -9.32 -5.60
C PRO A 67 27.32 -9.00 -4.24
N SER A 68 27.64 -10.03 -3.48
CA SER A 68 28.28 -9.91 -2.18
C SER A 68 29.36 -10.97 -2.01
N PRO A 69 30.25 -10.88 -0.99
CA PRO A 69 31.22 -11.93 -0.67
C PRO A 69 30.57 -13.28 -0.34
N LEU A 70 29.27 -13.31 -0.03
CA LEU A 70 28.51 -14.50 0.34
C LEU A 70 27.82 -15.16 -0.86
N GLY A 71 27.69 -14.46 -1.99
CA GLY A 71 26.91 -14.84 -3.16
C GLY A 71 26.02 -13.68 -3.62
N ILE A 72 25.01 -13.98 -4.43
CA ILE A 72 24.07 -12.97 -4.93
C ILE A 72 22.93 -12.83 -3.93
N LEU A 73 22.73 -11.62 -3.41
CA LEU A 73 21.61 -11.28 -2.54
C LEU A 73 20.49 -10.69 -3.38
N ALA A 74 19.41 -11.45 -3.57
CA ALA A 74 18.19 -10.99 -4.18
C ALA A 74 17.27 -10.38 -3.11
N TYR A 75 16.60 -9.27 -3.41
CA TYR A 75 15.75 -8.58 -2.44
C TYR A 75 14.42 -8.14 -3.05
N GLY A 76 13.42 -8.00 -2.21
CA GLY A 76 12.10 -7.58 -2.66
C GLY A 76 11.18 -7.07 -1.55
N TYR A 77 9.87 -7.16 -1.77
CA TYR A 77 8.90 -6.61 -0.82
C TYR A 77 8.86 -7.36 0.53
N ALA A 78 9.39 -8.57 0.61
CA ALA A 78 9.24 -9.44 1.77
C ALA A 78 10.57 -9.83 2.44
N GLY A 79 11.70 -9.28 1.96
CA GLY A 79 13.00 -9.54 2.56
C GLY A 79 14.12 -9.71 1.57
N VAL A 80 15.16 -10.43 2.03
CA VAL A 80 16.40 -10.73 1.32
C VAL A 80 16.58 -12.24 1.26
N TRP A 81 17.09 -12.74 0.14
CA TRP A 81 17.43 -14.14 -0.08
C TRP A 81 18.81 -14.26 -0.70
N LEU A 82 19.57 -15.22 -0.21
CA LEU A 82 20.84 -15.58 -0.83
C LEU A 82 20.59 -16.59 -1.95
N THR A 83 21.24 -16.41 -3.10
CA THR A 83 21.11 -17.33 -4.23
C THR A 83 22.41 -17.39 -5.05
N ASP A 84 22.48 -18.35 -5.98
CA ASP A 84 23.56 -18.47 -6.96
C ASP A 84 23.26 -17.72 -8.26
N SER A 85 24.26 -17.64 -9.15
CA SER A 85 24.14 -16.94 -10.43
C SER A 85 23.12 -17.56 -11.39
N ASN A 86 22.66 -18.79 -11.15
CA ASN A 86 21.67 -19.49 -11.97
C ASN A 86 20.29 -19.55 -11.29
N MET A 87 20.12 -18.88 -10.14
CA MET A 87 18.88 -18.84 -9.37
C MET A 87 18.35 -20.26 -9.00
N GLN A 88 19.23 -21.23 -8.80
CA GLN A 88 18.88 -22.62 -8.49
C GLN A 88 18.75 -22.84 -6.97
N ASN A 89 19.72 -22.33 -6.22
CA ASN A 89 19.82 -22.52 -4.78
C ASN A 89 19.35 -21.26 -4.06
N TRP A 90 18.35 -21.38 -3.18
CA TRP A 90 17.80 -20.25 -2.45
C TRP A 90 17.83 -20.50 -0.96
N GLU A 91 18.29 -19.51 -0.22
CA GLU A 91 18.35 -19.52 1.23
C GLU A 91 17.69 -18.26 1.80
N ASP A 92 16.98 -18.42 2.92
CA ASP A 92 16.41 -17.29 3.66
C ASP A 92 17.52 -16.50 4.33
N PHE A 93 17.58 -15.20 4.02
CA PHE A 93 18.61 -14.29 4.53
C PHE A 93 17.99 -13.17 5.39
N ASN A 94 16.90 -13.46 6.10
CA ASN A 94 16.10 -12.44 6.81
C ASN A 94 16.40 -12.37 8.32
N ARG A 95 17.27 -13.18 8.88
CA ARG A 95 17.54 -13.20 10.32
C ARG A 95 18.00 -11.83 10.82
N GLY A 96 17.23 -11.23 11.74
CA GLY A 96 17.48 -9.88 12.29
C GLY A 96 16.75 -8.75 11.57
N LEU A 97 16.15 -9.00 10.40
CA LEU A 97 15.13 -8.11 9.84
C LEU A 97 13.82 -8.22 10.63
N PRO A 98 12.90 -7.24 10.53
CA PRO A 98 11.60 -7.32 11.20
C PRO A 98 10.87 -8.63 10.88
N GLU A 99 10.17 -9.19 11.85
CA GLU A 99 9.33 -10.38 11.61
C GLU A 99 8.11 -10.05 10.74
N GLN A 100 7.64 -8.81 10.83
CA GLN A 100 6.51 -8.29 10.08
C GLN A 100 6.83 -8.18 8.59
N ILE A 101 6.11 -8.93 7.77
CA ILE A 101 6.28 -8.94 6.29
C ILE A 101 6.20 -7.53 5.70
N ASP A 102 5.32 -6.69 6.24
CA ASP A 102 5.11 -5.35 5.74
C ASP A 102 6.31 -4.43 5.99
N GLU A 103 7.01 -4.61 7.11
CA GLU A 103 8.20 -3.86 7.47
C GLU A 103 9.47 -4.35 6.74
N ARG A 104 9.50 -5.61 6.29
CA ARG A 104 10.59 -6.20 5.48
C ARG A 104 10.65 -5.74 4.04
N ASN A 105 9.84 -4.78 3.62
CA ASN A 105 9.83 -4.30 2.24
C ASN A 105 11.14 -3.57 1.92
N ILE A 106 12.12 -4.34 1.37
CA ILE A 106 13.43 -3.81 1.03
C ILE A 106 13.30 -2.84 -0.15
N ARG A 107 13.87 -1.66 0.02
CA ARG A 107 13.92 -0.61 -1.01
C ARG A 107 15.07 -0.84 -1.96
N HIS A 108 16.23 -1.01 -1.40
CA HIS A 108 17.45 -1.34 -2.12
C HIS A 108 18.46 -1.99 -1.17
N LEU A 109 19.45 -2.68 -1.73
CA LEU A 109 20.53 -3.34 -1.02
C LEU A 109 21.85 -3.00 -1.71
N VAL A 110 22.88 -2.71 -0.93
CA VAL A 110 24.22 -2.36 -1.43
C VAL A 110 25.30 -3.10 -0.68
N CYS A 111 26.43 -3.34 -1.35
CA CYS A 111 27.64 -3.90 -0.75
C CYS A 111 28.79 -2.91 -0.94
N THR A 112 29.41 -2.48 0.15
CA THR A 112 30.56 -1.58 0.12
C THR A 112 31.81 -2.28 -0.41
N LYS A 113 32.79 -1.51 -0.85
CA LYS A 113 34.05 -2.05 -1.39
C LYS A 113 34.81 -2.93 -0.41
N ASP A 114 34.66 -2.70 0.88
CA ASP A 114 35.24 -3.54 1.97
C ASP A 114 34.33 -4.73 2.35
N GLY A 115 33.29 -5.01 1.58
CA GLY A 115 32.42 -6.20 1.70
C GLY A 115 31.30 -6.08 2.72
N ARG A 116 31.05 -4.91 3.31
CA ARG A 116 29.90 -4.71 4.22
C ARG A 116 28.61 -4.59 3.44
N ILE A 117 27.59 -5.30 3.90
CA ILE A 117 26.30 -5.39 3.25
C ILE A 117 25.28 -4.53 4.01
N TRP A 118 24.52 -3.72 3.28
CA TRP A 118 23.55 -2.80 3.82
C TRP A 118 22.23 -2.90 3.07
N CYS A 119 21.10 -2.73 3.76
CA CYS A 119 19.81 -2.58 3.12
C CYS A 119 18.95 -1.50 3.79
N ALA A 120 18.10 -0.87 2.98
CA ALA A 120 17.01 -0.05 3.47
C ALA A 120 15.71 -0.87 3.40
N ALA A 121 15.09 -1.14 4.55
CA ALA A 121 13.77 -1.73 4.65
C ALA A 121 12.69 -0.64 4.57
N LEU A 122 11.45 -0.92 5.00
CA LEU A 122 10.37 0.06 4.89
C LEU A 122 10.65 1.35 5.68
N ARG A 123 11.21 1.24 6.88
CA ARG A 123 11.40 2.38 7.80
C ARG A 123 12.84 2.58 8.27
N ASP A 124 13.62 1.52 8.27
CA ASP A 124 14.94 1.51 8.91
C ASP A 124 16.03 1.04 7.95
N VAL A 125 17.26 1.38 8.26
CA VAL A 125 18.47 0.89 7.61
C VAL A 125 19.03 -0.26 8.44
N TYR A 126 19.55 -1.28 7.77
CA TYR A 126 20.17 -2.43 8.40
C TYR A 126 21.54 -2.69 7.76
N TYR A 127 22.49 -3.15 8.57
CA TYR A 127 23.75 -3.73 8.09
C TYR A 127 23.85 -5.18 8.53
N PHE A 128 24.53 -5.99 7.71
CA PHE A 128 24.71 -7.40 8.01
C PHE A 128 25.98 -7.62 8.83
N GLU A 129 25.86 -8.32 9.94
CA GLU A 129 26.96 -8.75 10.79
C GLU A 129 27.10 -10.27 10.68
N ALA A 130 28.25 -10.72 10.15
CA ALA A 130 28.57 -12.13 10.03
C ALA A 130 28.89 -12.74 11.40
N ASP A 131 28.41 -13.95 11.69
CA ASP A 131 28.79 -14.70 12.89
C ASP A 131 30.28 -15.04 12.82
N LYS A 132 31.00 -14.88 13.95
CA LYS A 132 32.43 -15.22 14.05
C LYS A 132 32.72 -16.71 13.87
N ALA A 133 31.71 -17.57 14.08
CA ALA A 133 31.82 -19.02 13.91
C ALA A 133 31.07 -19.46 12.64
N LYS A 134 31.76 -20.27 11.82
CA LYS A 134 31.07 -20.95 10.69
C LYS A 134 30.02 -21.90 11.27
N ARG A 135 28.80 -21.81 10.81
CA ARG A 135 27.74 -22.79 11.11
C ARG A 135 27.65 -23.79 9.95
N ASN A 136 27.50 -25.06 10.29
CA ASN A 136 27.10 -26.07 9.32
C ASN A 136 25.59 -25.89 9.04
N ASP A 137 25.23 -25.80 7.78
CA ASP A 137 23.82 -25.89 7.38
C ASP A 137 23.27 -27.32 7.59
N VAL A 138 22.00 -27.49 7.35
CA VAL A 138 21.31 -28.81 7.46
C VAL A 138 21.91 -29.87 6.51
N HIS A 139 22.73 -29.45 5.53
CA HIS A 139 23.42 -30.31 4.56
C HIS A 139 24.95 -30.38 4.79
N GLY A 140 25.45 -29.92 5.94
CA GLY A 140 26.86 -30.00 6.30
C GLY A 140 27.79 -29.01 5.57
N LYS A 141 27.24 -28.06 4.80
CA LYS A 141 28.04 -26.96 4.22
C LYS A 141 28.33 -25.90 5.28
N ASN A 142 29.60 -25.48 5.34
CA ASN A 142 30.03 -24.33 6.14
C ASN A 142 29.41 -23.03 5.57
N THR A 143 28.23 -22.65 6.07
CA THR A 143 27.62 -21.36 5.76
C THR A 143 28.07 -20.32 6.78
N LEU A 144 28.40 -19.12 6.31
CA LEU A 144 28.63 -17.96 7.17
C LEU A 144 27.27 -17.55 7.74
N GLY A 145 27.01 -17.97 8.98
CA GLY A 145 25.87 -17.46 9.75
C GLY A 145 26.03 -15.96 9.97
N GLY A 146 24.93 -15.27 10.20
CA GLY A 146 24.94 -13.85 10.53
C GLY A 146 23.54 -13.32 10.75
N ARG A 147 23.44 -12.04 11.03
CA ARG A 147 22.17 -11.36 11.26
C ARG A 147 22.22 -9.91 10.80
N TRP A 148 21.07 -9.41 10.43
CA TRP A 148 20.90 -7.98 10.20
C TRP A 148 20.80 -7.22 11.51
N ILE A 149 21.52 -6.15 11.62
CA ILE A 149 21.52 -5.24 12.76
C ILE A 149 20.87 -3.93 12.34
N LYS A 150 19.88 -3.49 13.08
CA LYS A 150 19.20 -2.23 12.85
C LYS A 150 20.13 -1.05 13.19
N LEU A 151 20.24 -0.08 12.28
CA LEU A 151 20.80 1.22 12.54
C LEU A 151 19.69 2.25 12.74
N SER A 152 19.60 2.81 13.94
CA SER A 152 18.65 3.89 14.23
C SER A 152 19.17 5.21 13.69
N LEU A 153 18.44 5.79 12.74
CA LEU A 153 18.76 7.13 12.22
C LEU A 153 18.19 8.21 13.14
N PRO A 154 18.90 9.35 13.31
CA PRO A 154 18.37 10.48 14.08
C PRO A 154 17.08 11.04 13.46
N ASP A 155 16.13 11.45 14.29
CA ASP A 155 14.86 12.10 13.87
C ASP A 155 14.06 11.37 12.79
N HIS A 156 14.13 10.05 12.81
CA HIS A 156 13.61 9.22 11.76
C HIS A 156 12.23 8.63 12.13
N HIS A 157 11.18 9.19 11.56
CA HIS A 157 9.82 8.66 11.63
C HIS A 157 9.22 8.38 10.25
N GLU A 158 10.01 8.59 9.19
CA GLU A 158 9.57 8.48 7.81
C GLU A 158 9.92 7.14 7.19
N ARG A 159 9.32 6.88 6.04
CA ARG A 159 9.64 5.69 5.24
C ARG A 159 10.96 5.91 4.50
N MET A 160 11.77 4.86 4.47
CA MET A 160 12.92 4.82 3.58
C MET A 160 12.46 4.84 2.12
N ALA A 161 13.17 5.59 1.30
CA ALA A 161 12.97 5.64 -0.13
C ALA A 161 14.01 4.82 -0.89
N ASP A 162 15.29 4.91 -0.47
CA ASP A 162 16.40 4.26 -1.16
C ASP A 162 17.64 4.14 -0.26
N ILE A 163 18.64 3.40 -0.73
CA ILE A 163 20.01 3.35 -0.19
C ILE A 163 21.00 3.20 -1.35
N THR A 164 22.13 3.89 -1.30
CA THR A 164 23.17 3.80 -2.31
C THR A 164 24.56 3.98 -1.69
N LEU A 165 25.60 3.76 -2.45
CA LEU A 165 26.99 3.98 -2.02
C LEU A 165 27.44 5.41 -2.32
N THR A 166 28.39 5.90 -1.52
CA THR A 166 29.16 7.09 -1.85
C THR A 166 30.02 6.85 -3.09
N PRO A 167 30.53 7.89 -3.78
CA PRO A 167 31.33 7.75 -5.00
C PRO A 167 32.57 6.86 -4.84
N ASP A 168 33.16 6.81 -3.64
CA ASP A 168 34.29 5.94 -3.30
C ASP A 168 33.88 4.50 -2.94
N SER A 169 32.57 4.24 -2.87
CA SER A 169 31.97 2.96 -2.47
C SER A 169 32.35 2.48 -1.07
N MET A 170 32.82 3.37 -0.21
CA MET A 170 33.26 3.06 1.17
C MET A 170 32.14 3.32 2.20
N ASN A 171 31.28 4.30 1.91
CA ASN A 171 30.22 4.74 2.81
C ASN A 171 28.85 4.62 2.13
N VAL A 172 27.82 4.87 2.90
CA VAL A 172 26.42 4.64 2.47
C VAL A 172 25.64 5.93 2.55
N ILE A 173 24.83 6.18 1.54
CA ILE A 173 23.80 7.24 1.51
C ILE A 173 22.44 6.57 1.64
N ALA A 174 21.74 6.84 2.71
CA ALA A 174 20.37 6.41 2.93
C ALA A 174 19.42 7.59 2.67
N LEU A 175 18.37 7.33 1.89
CA LEU A 175 17.37 8.32 1.51
C LEU A 175 16.03 8.00 2.18
N THR A 176 15.52 8.93 2.96
CA THR A 176 14.10 8.92 3.35
C THR A 176 13.26 9.65 2.31
N ARG A 177 11.97 9.78 2.54
CA ARG A 177 11.11 10.55 1.64
C ARG A 177 11.31 12.07 1.72
N SER A 178 12.08 12.54 2.72
CA SER A 178 12.26 13.98 2.98
C SER A 178 13.70 14.41 3.23
N ALA A 179 14.61 13.48 3.52
CA ALA A 179 15.99 13.79 3.90
C ALA A 179 16.98 12.73 3.41
N ILE A 180 18.25 13.12 3.40
CA ILE A 180 19.40 12.27 3.07
C ILE A 180 20.21 12.06 4.35
N TYR A 181 20.70 10.84 4.55
CA TYR A 181 21.57 10.46 5.65
C TYR A 181 22.85 9.85 5.09
N GLU A 182 23.98 10.51 5.31
CA GLU A 182 25.29 9.96 5.03
C GLU A 182 25.74 9.15 6.24
N ILE A 183 26.05 7.87 6.03
CA ILE A 183 26.44 6.92 7.07
C ILE A 183 27.91 6.55 6.84
N THR A 184 28.78 6.96 7.76
CA THR A 184 30.21 6.72 7.72
C THR A 184 30.65 5.85 8.87
N THR A 185 31.63 4.99 8.63
CA THR A 185 32.29 4.22 9.68
C THR A 185 33.39 5.04 10.31
N HIS A 186 33.46 5.09 11.64
CA HIS A 186 34.67 5.54 12.32
C HIS A 186 35.82 4.57 12.03
N LYS A 187 36.84 5.01 11.32
CA LYS A 187 38.16 4.41 11.50
C LYS A 187 38.57 4.67 12.94
N LYS A 188 38.80 3.64 13.75
CA LYS A 188 39.48 3.81 15.03
C LYS A 188 40.77 4.54 14.77
N SER A 189 40.85 5.80 15.13
CA SER A 189 42.11 6.50 15.30
C SER A 189 42.88 5.78 16.43
N ASP A 190 44.14 5.43 16.17
CA ASP A 190 45.03 4.77 17.09
C ASP A 190 45.23 5.57 18.38
N SER A 191 44.39 5.35 19.35
CA SER A 191 44.70 5.64 20.76
C SER A 191 44.19 4.49 21.63
N PHE A 192 45.11 3.59 21.86
CA PHE A 192 44.98 2.27 22.51
C PHE A 192 44.71 2.34 24.03
N ALA A 193 44.22 3.42 24.61
CA ALA A 193 44.27 3.58 26.06
C ALA A 193 42.98 3.83 26.83
N LYS A 194 41.75 3.78 26.25
CA LYS A 194 40.58 4.10 27.08
C LYS A 194 39.25 3.45 26.74
N ILE A 195 39.15 2.21 26.23
CA ILE A 195 37.85 1.52 26.14
C ILE A 195 38.00 0.06 26.55
N GLN A 196 38.03 -0.20 27.85
CA GLN A 196 37.91 -1.54 28.43
C GLN A 196 36.52 -1.78 29.08
N SER A 197 35.49 -1.05 28.70
CA SER A 197 34.13 -1.23 29.28
C SER A 197 32.98 -0.81 28.37
N ALA A 198 32.96 -1.17 27.10
CA ALA A 198 31.74 -1.10 26.33
C ALA A 198 31.73 -2.24 25.32
N HIS A 199 30.73 -3.07 25.45
CA HIS A 199 30.39 -4.12 24.49
C HIS A 199 30.17 -3.52 23.12
N SER A 200 30.85 -4.08 22.13
CA SER A 200 30.61 -3.96 20.70
C SER A 200 30.58 -2.51 20.18
N GLU A 201 31.56 -1.89 19.37
CA GLU A 201 31.06 -2.01 18.15
C GLU A 201 31.34 -1.04 17.08
N ASN A 202 30.94 -1.31 15.98
CA ASN A 202 30.89 -0.44 14.82
C ASN A 202 30.08 0.84 15.15
N SER A 203 30.71 1.89 15.65
CA SER A 203 30.07 3.18 15.81
C SER A 203 29.98 3.86 14.45
N PHE A 204 28.77 3.98 13.94
CA PHE A 204 28.49 4.71 12.70
C PHE A 204 28.15 6.17 13.03
N TYR A 205 28.77 7.08 12.32
CA TYR A 205 28.38 8.49 12.32
C TYR A 205 27.33 8.72 11.23
N THR A 206 26.25 9.42 11.56
CA THR A 206 25.19 9.76 10.61
C THR A 206 25.07 11.27 10.48
N LYS A 207 25.19 11.79 9.26
CA LYS A 207 24.97 13.21 8.95
C LYS A 207 23.68 13.34 8.17
N ARG A 208 22.73 14.11 8.70
CA ARG A 208 21.48 14.43 8.02
C ARG A 208 21.64 15.67 7.14
N SER A 209 21.12 15.60 5.90
CA SER A 209 21.09 16.71 4.96
C SER A 209 19.68 16.86 4.36
N ILE A 210 19.28 18.09 4.12
CA ILE A 210 18.02 18.44 3.42
C ILE A 210 18.42 19.14 2.12
N ILE A 211 17.87 18.67 0.99
CA ILE A 211 18.12 19.31 -0.31
C ILE A 211 17.49 20.69 -0.31
N ALA A 212 18.24 21.71 -0.70
CA ALA A 212 17.74 23.07 -0.82
C ALA A 212 16.63 23.18 -1.88
N GLN A 213 15.88 24.27 -1.81
CA GLN A 213 14.87 24.58 -2.84
C GLN A 213 15.56 25.09 -4.11
N PRO A 214 15.25 24.53 -5.31
CA PRO A 214 15.70 25.07 -6.58
C PRO A 214 15.12 26.47 -6.83
N ASP A 215 15.81 27.28 -7.59
CA ASP A 215 15.31 28.61 -7.97
C ASP A 215 14.03 28.48 -8.80
N GLY A 216 13.03 29.30 -8.46
CA GLY A 216 11.72 29.28 -9.13
C GLY A 216 10.86 28.03 -8.90
N PHE A 217 11.30 27.09 -8.05
CA PHE A 217 10.52 25.90 -7.76
C PHE A 217 9.42 26.18 -6.74
N ILE A 218 8.17 25.98 -7.14
CA ILE A 218 7.00 26.07 -6.26
C ILE A 218 6.53 24.65 -5.99
N PRO A 219 6.62 24.17 -4.73
CA PRO A 219 6.16 22.82 -4.38
C PRO A 219 4.65 22.72 -4.55
N THR A 220 4.22 21.70 -5.27
CA THR A 220 2.79 21.46 -5.52
C THR A 220 2.32 20.14 -4.90
N GLU A 221 1.03 20.07 -4.63
CA GLU A 221 0.36 18.86 -4.16
C GLU A 221 -0.92 18.63 -4.97
N SER A 222 -1.20 17.39 -5.36
CA SER A 222 -2.41 17.07 -6.10
C SER A 222 -3.65 17.15 -5.20
N LEU A 223 -4.77 17.60 -5.75
CA LEU A 223 -6.06 17.56 -5.06
C LEU A 223 -6.45 16.15 -4.63
N PHE A 224 -5.99 15.14 -5.37
CA PHE A 224 -6.15 13.73 -4.97
C PHE A 224 -5.58 13.46 -3.56
N LYS A 225 -4.38 13.98 -3.25
CA LYS A 225 -3.76 13.79 -1.93
C LYS A 225 -4.57 14.49 -0.84
N THR A 226 -5.11 15.66 -1.12
CA THR A 226 -5.98 16.39 -0.19
C THR A 226 -7.27 15.60 0.09
N VAL A 227 -7.94 15.11 -0.96
CA VAL A 227 -9.16 14.29 -0.81
C VAL A 227 -8.86 12.98 -0.08
N TRP A 228 -7.72 12.35 -0.38
CA TRP A 228 -7.26 11.16 0.35
C TRP A 228 -7.03 11.45 1.84
N ALA A 229 -6.38 12.58 2.16
CA ALA A 229 -6.15 12.99 3.55
C ALA A 229 -7.46 13.29 4.29
N LEU A 230 -8.44 13.87 3.61
CA LEU A 230 -9.79 14.10 4.15
C LEU A 230 -10.54 12.78 4.36
N HIS A 231 -10.50 11.86 3.39
CA HIS A 231 -11.16 10.56 3.47
C HIS A 231 -10.60 9.68 4.60
N SER A 232 -9.29 9.64 4.74
CA SER A 232 -8.61 8.88 5.81
C SER A 232 -8.62 9.57 7.17
N GLY A 233 -9.04 10.84 7.23
CA GLY A 233 -8.93 11.68 8.42
C GLY A 233 -7.52 12.22 8.69
N ALA A 234 -6.51 11.81 7.92
CA ALA A 234 -5.13 12.22 8.12
C ALA A 234 -4.91 13.73 8.01
N PHE A 235 -5.82 14.45 7.35
CA PHE A 235 -5.81 15.92 7.27
C PHE A 235 -5.82 16.59 8.64
N PHE A 236 -6.52 15.98 9.61
CA PHE A 236 -6.61 16.45 11.00
C PHE A 236 -5.77 15.61 11.97
N GLY A 237 -4.74 14.90 11.47
CA GLY A 237 -3.85 14.08 12.26
C GLY A 237 -4.54 12.86 12.89
N LEU A 238 -4.14 12.51 14.12
CA LEU A 238 -4.69 11.37 14.85
C LEU A 238 -6.19 11.55 15.17
N THR A 239 -6.59 12.72 15.60
CA THR A 239 -7.99 13.02 15.93
C THR A 239 -8.90 12.80 14.72
N GLY A 240 -8.50 13.28 13.55
CA GLY A 240 -9.27 13.06 12.33
C GLY A 240 -9.40 11.58 11.95
N ARG A 241 -8.33 10.80 12.09
CA ARG A 241 -8.37 9.34 11.86
C ARG A 241 -9.36 8.65 12.79
N LEU A 242 -9.35 8.97 14.09
CA LEU A 242 -10.28 8.39 15.05
C LEU A 242 -11.74 8.78 14.76
N VAL A 243 -11.99 9.99 14.25
CA VAL A 243 -13.32 10.41 13.81
C VAL A 243 -13.78 9.59 12.61
N VAL A 244 -12.91 9.38 11.61
CA VAL A 244 -13.22 8.55 10.43
C VAL A 244 -13.49 7.10 10.84
N ASP A 245 -12.70 6.54 11.77
CA ASP A 245 -12.92 5.20 12.30
C ASP A 245 -14.26 5.10 13.04
N ALA A 246 -14.63 6.11 13.82
CA ALA A 246 -15.94 6.17 14.47
C ALA A 246 -17.09 6.22 13.43
N ILE A 247 -16.92 6.95 12.32
CA ILE A 247 -17.90 6.95 11.21
C ILE A 247 -17.96 5.56 10.56
N ALA A 248 -16.83 4.89 10.36
CA ALA A 248 -16.80 3.53 9.83
C ALA A 248 -17.55 2.54 10.75
N VAL A 249 -17.35 2.63 12.07
CA VAL A 249 -18.09 1.82 13.06
C VAL A 249 -19.61 2.11 12.97
N VAL A 250 -20.00 3.35 12.83
CA VAL A 250 -21.42 3.74 12.60
C VAL A 250 -21.97 3.06 11.35
N LEU A 251 -21.25 3.08 10.24
CA LEU A 251 -21.65 2.43 8.99
C LEU A 251 -21.73 0.90 9.14
N ILE A 252 -20.84 0.29 9.91
CA ILE A 252 -20.93 -1.15 10.27
C ILE A 252 -22.23 -1.42 11.02
N ILE A 253 -22.56 -0.63 12.04
CA ILE A 253 -23.80 -0.77 12.81
C ILE A 253 -25.02 -0.58 11.91
N LEU A 254 -25.03 0.41 11.03
CA LEU A 254 -26.10 0.64 10.08
C LEU A 254 -26.25 -0.52 9.10
N SER A 255 -25.16 -1.10 8.61
CA SER A 255 -25.18 -2.26 7.72
C SER A 255 -25.75 -3.49 8.41
N LEU A 256 -25.25 -3.83 9.60
CA LEU A 256 -25.73 -4.97 10.40
C LEU A 256 -27.21 -4.81 10.77
N THR A 257 -27.60 -3.63 11.26
CA THR A 257 -28.99 -3.35 11.61
C THR A 257 -29.91 -3.35 10.38
N GLY A 258 -29.42 -2.90 9.23
CA GLY A 258 -30.11 -2.97 7.94
C GLY A 258 -30.38 -4.41 7.49
N ILE A 259 -29.37 -5.30 7.59
CA ILE A 259 -29.51 -6.74 7.31
C ILE A 259 -30.54 -7.37 8.24
N VAL A 260 -30.50 -7.07 9.53
CA VAL A 260 -31.47 -7.55 10.51
C VAL A 260 -32.89 -7.09 10.15
N LEU A 261 -33.08 -5.84 9.77
CA LEU A 261 -34.38 -5.30 9.33
C LEU A 261 -34.88 -5.93 8.02
N PHE A 262 -33.97 -6.46 7.20
CA PHE A 262 -34.36 -7.22 6.01
C PHE A 262 -34.83 -8.63 6.38
N ILE A 263 -34.13 -9.33 7.27
CA ILE A 263 -34.38 -10.75 7.62
C ILE A 263 -35.59 -10.92 8.55
N LEU A 264 -35.74 -10.07 9.58
CA LEU A 264 -36.77 -10.23 10.60
C LEU A 264 -38.21 -10.30 10.05
N PRO A 265 -38.65 -9.44 9.09
CA PRO A 265 -39.96 -9.55 8.52
C PRO A 265 -40.22 -10.87 7.78
N TYR A 266 -39.17 -11.45 7.16
CA TYR A 266 -39.27 -12.77 6.53
C TYR A 266 -39.46 -13.88 7.58
N ARG A 267 -38.70 -13.85 8.67
CA ARG A 267 -38.85 -14.81 9.79
C ARG A 267 -40.24 -14.72 10.44
N ILE A 268 -40.74 -13.50 10.69
CA ILE A 268 -42.07 -13.29 11.26
C ILE A 268 -43.15 -13.85 10.32
N ARG A 269 -43.06 -13.60 9.01
CA ARG A 269 -44.01 -14.15 8.02
C ARG A 269 -43.96 -15.67 7.96
N ARG A 270 -42.76 -16.28 8.07
CA ARG A 270 -42.62 -17.73 8.11
C ARG A 270 -43.32 -18.32 9.34
N GLN A 271 -43.12 -17.74 10.52
CA GLN A 271 -43.81 -18.18 11.76
C GLN A 271 -45.34 -18.02 11.64
N LYS A 272 -45.79 -16.89 11.06
CA LYS A 272 -47.20 -16.65 10.82
C LYS A 272 -47.83 -17.71 9.89
N ARG A 273 -47.09 -18.12 8.84
CA ARG A 273 -47.57 -19.18 7.92
C ARG A 273 -47.61 -20.53 8.62
N LEU A 274 -46.60 -20.88 9.43
CA LEU A 274 -46.59 -22.12 10.21
C LEU A 274 -47.79 -22.17 11.17
N LEU A 275 -48.08 -21.09 11.86
CA LEU A 275 -49.24 -20.99 12.74
C LEU A 275 -50.56 -21.16 11.95
N ALA A 276 -50.69 -20.53 10.80
CA ALA A 276 -51.90 -20.60 9.96
C ALA A 276 -52.12 -22.01 9.38
N ASN A 277 -51.04 -22.69 8.96
CA ASN A 277 -51.10 -24.04 8.41
C ASN A 277 -51.35 -25.08 9.52
N GLY A 278 -50.69 -24.94 10.69
CA GLY A 278 -50.94 -25.81 11.83
C GLY A 278 -52.34 -25.75 12.40
N LEU A 279 -53.03 -24.61 12.19
CA LEU A 279 -54.47 -24.47 12.53
C LEU A 279 -55.42 -25.13 11.51
N LYS A 280 -54.97 -25.34 10.26
CA LYS A 280 -55.76 -25.96 9.19
C LYS A 280 -55.60 -27.48 9.11
N ASP A 281 -54.44 -28.02 9.51
CA ASP A 281 -54.10 -29.41 9.31
C ASP A 281 -54.23 -30.18 10.67
N LYS A 282 -55.25 -31.05 10.79
CA LYS A 282 -55.47 -31.88 11.95
C LYS A 282 -54.28 -32.83 12.24
N LYS A 283 -53.52 -33.24 11.22
CA LYS A 283 -52.31 -34.09 11.36
C LYS A 283 -51.14 -33.37 12.00
N LEU A 284 -51.06 -32.06 11.95
CA LEU A 284 -50.01 -31.24 12.58
C LEU A 284 -50.32 -30.98 14.09
N LYS A 285 -51.47 -31.36 14.60
CA LYS A 285 -51.76 -31.28 16.04
C LYS A 285 -50.93 -32.29 16.89
N GLU A 286 -50.42 -33.33 16.29
CA GLU A 286 -49.53 -34.32 16.92
C GLU A 286 -48.03 -34.00 16.73
N SER A 287 -47.63 -33.02 15.89
CA SER A 287 -46.24 -32.61 15.77
C SER A 287 -45.92 -31.54 16.79
N GLU A 288 -44.69 -31.60 17.37
CA GLU A 288 -44.08 -30.84 18.46
C GLU A 288 -44.17 -29.28 18.41
N LEU A 289 -44.99 -28.69 17.58
CA LEU A 289 -45.11 -27.24 17.41
C LEU A 289 -46.25 -26.64 18.23
N ASN A 290 -45.93 -26.24 19.46
CA ASN A 290 -46.89 -25.59 20.36
C ASN A 290 -47.27 -24.19 19.80
N PRO A 291 -48.58 -23.93 19.48
CA PRO A 291 -49.03 -22.64 18.97
C PRO A 291 -48.71 -21.45 19.89
N THR A 292 -48.68 -21.68 21.19
CA THR A 292 -48.33 -20.68 22.21
C THR A 292 -46.87 -20.28 22.09
N GLU A 293 -45.98 -21.24 21.86
CA GLU A 293 -44.56 -20.99 21.65
C GLU A 293 -44.29 -20.19 20.35
N ILE A 294 -45.00 -20.52 19.28
CA ILE A 294 -44.89 -19.75 18.01
C ILE A 294 -45.32 -18.30 18.23
N LYS A 295 -46.42 -18.05 18.96
CA LYS A 295 -46.90 -16.69 19.28
C LYS A 295 -45.86 -15.92 20.12
N GLU A 296 -45.26 -16.53 21.14
CA GLU A 296 -44.22 -15.89 21.94
C GLU A 296 -42.96 -15.61 21.11
N ARG A 297 -42.52 -16.53 20.27
CA ARG A 297 -41.40 -16.28 19.30
C ARG A 297 -41.70 -15.09 18.38
N MET A 298 -42.92 -14.99 17.85
CA MET A 298 -43.34 -13.84 17.01
C MET A 298 -43.31 -12.54 17.80
N LYS A 299 -43.74 -12.52 19.05
CA LYS A 299 -43.74 -11.35 19.94
C LYS A 299 -42.28 -10.88 20.22
N VAL A 300 -41.36 -11.80 20.48
CA VAL A 300 -39.92 -11.52 20.66
C VAL A 300 -39.32 -10.95 19.38
N LEU A 301 -39.55 -11.58 18.23
CA LEU A 301 -39.07 -11.09 16.92
C LEU A 301 -39.65 -9.70 16.59
N GLY A 302 -40.91 -9.45 16.93
CA GLY A 302 -41.55 -8.13 16.78
C GLY A 302 -40.87 -7.05 17.63
N LYS A 303 -40.62 -7.32 18.92
CA LYS A 303 -39.90 -6.41 19.82
C LYS A 303 -38.49 -6.10 19.30
N ARG A 304 -37.74 -7.13 18.87
CA ARG A 304 -36.41 -6.97 18.26
C ARG A 304 -36.46 -6.11 17.00
N MET A 305 -37.43 -6.31 16.13
CA MET A 305 -37.61 -5.52 14.91
C MET A 305 -37.86 -4.04 15.23
N VAL A 306 -38.74 -3.73 16.19
CA VAL A 306 -39.04 -2.35 16.60
C VAL A 306 -37.81 -1.67 17.21
N TRP A 307 -37.14 -2.35 18.10
CA TRP A 307 -35.92 -1.83 18.74
C TRP A 307 -34.81 -1.55 17.69
N ASN A 308 -34.55 -2.52 16.80
CA ASN A 308 -33.55 -2.39 15.75
C ASN A 308 -33.90 -1.24 14.78
N ALA A 309 -35.15 -1.12 14.38
CA ALA A 309 -35.63 -0.03 13.52
C ALA A 309 -35.49 1.35 14.20
N LYS A 310 -35.71 1.42 15.54
CA LYS A 310 -35.56 2.66 16.30
C LYS A 310 -34.10 3.14 16.24
N TRP A 311 -33.13 2.25 16.50
CA TRP A 311 -31.72 2.60 16.52
C TRP A 311 -31.15 2.82 15.11
N HIS A 312 -31.43 1.96 14.15
CA HIS A 312 -31.05 2.18 12.75
C HIS A 312 -31.48 3.55 12.24
N ASN A 313 -32.73 3.90 12.48
CA ASN A 313 -33.29 5.17 12.06
C ASN A 313 -32.68 6.36 12.82
N LYS A 314 -32.47 6.25 14.14
CA LYS A 314 -31.89 7.33 14.96
C LYS A 314 -30.46 7.60 14.52
N ILE A 315 -29.64 6.55 14.45
CA ILE A 315 -28.22 6.65 14.06
C ILE A 315 -28.11 7.20 12.64
N GLY A 316 -28.78 6.58 11.65
CA GLY A 316 -28.70 7.00 10.26
C GLY A 316 -29.16 8.45 10.03
N TYR A 317 -30.14 8.94 10.81
CA TYR A 317 -30.59 10.34 10.71
C TYR A 317 -29.58 11.33 11.29
N THR A 318 -28.99 11.00 12.43
CA THR A 318 -28.06 11.93 13.14
C THR A 318 -26.70 11.99 12.48
N THR A 319 -26.24 10.91 11.82
CA THR A 319 -24.90 10.81 11.23
C THR A 319 -24.86 11.03 9.72
N ILE A 320 -25.99 11.38 9.09
CA ILE A 320 -26.11 11.43 7.61
C ILE A 320 -25.04 12.28 6.93
N ILE A 321 -24.69 13.44 7.48
CA ILE A 321 -23.71 14.35 6.88
C ILE A 321 -22.32 13.68 6.87
N LEU A 322 -21.91 13.10 7.99
CA LEU A 322 -20.60 12.48 8.16
C LEU A 322 -20.47 11.20 7.31
N THR A 323 -21.53 10.37 7.30
CA THR A 323 -21.52 9.13 6.51
C THR A 323 -21.56 9.41 5.01
N LEU A 324 -22.29 10.43 4.57
CA LEU A 324 -22.34 10.86 3.19
C LEU A 324 -21.00 11.49 2.74
N TRP A 325 -20.39 12.31 3.60
CA TRP A 325 -19.08 12.86 3.35
C TRP A 325 -18.02 11.77 3.14
N LEU A 326 -18.00 10.74 3.99
CA LEU A 326 -17.06 9.63 3.85
C LEU A 326 -17.30 8.83 2.54
N ALA A 327 -18.55 8.58 2.17
CA ALA A 327 -18.90 7.89 0.93
C ALA A 327 -18.49 8.69 -0.32
N ILE A 328 -18.74 9.99 -0.34
CA ILE A 328 -18.38 10.87 -1.47
C ILE A 328 -16.86 10.99 -1.61
N THR A 329 -16.15 11.25 -0.52
CA THR A 329 -14.68 11.36 -0.58
C THR A 329 -14.05 10.05 -1.01
N GLY A 330 -14.55 8.89 -0.56
CA GLY A 330 -14.07 7.58 -1.01
C GLY A 330 -14.31 7.33 -2.51
N MET A 331 -15.48 7.70 -3.02
CA MET A 331 -15.81 7.62 -4.44
C MET A 331 -14.84 8.44 -5.31
N CYS A 332 -14.36 9.57 -4.80
CA CYS A 332 -13.41 10.45 -5.50
C CYS A 332 -12.00 9.87 -5.62
N LEU A 333 -11.65 8.82 -4.87
CA LEU A 333 -10.30 8.26 -4.86
C LEU A 333 -10.06 7.17 -5.92
N ARG A 334 -11.06 6.88 -6.76
CA ARG A 334 -10.95 5.92 -7.87
C ARG A 334 -11.47 6.55 -9.17
N PRO A 335 -11.10 5.97 -10.34
CA PRO A 335 -11.63 6.42 -11.61
C PRO A 335 -13.18 6.40 -11.62
N PRO A 336 -13.83 7.36 -12.30
CA PRO A 336 -13.23 8.40 -13.16
C PRO A 336 -12.79 9.67 -12.42
N LEU A 337 -13.28 9.94 -11.18
CA LEU A 337 -13.04 11.19 -10.45
C LEU A 337 -11.60 11.35 -9.97
N MET A 338 -10.89 10.25 -9.72
CA MET A 338 -9.48 10.28 -9.34
C MET A 338 -8.60 10.99 -10.38
N ILE A 339 -8.89 10.83 -11.67
CA ILE A 339 -8.05 11.36 -12.75
C ILE A 339 -7.97 12.89 -12.70
N PRO A 340 -9.09 13.65 -12.76
CA PRO A 340 -9.04 15.10 -12.67
C PRO A 340 -8.46 15.59 -11.34
N LEU A 341 -8.68 14.88 -10.23
CA LEU A 341 -8.11 15.24 -8.93
C LEU A 341 -6.58 15.04 -8.88
N ALA A 342 -6.05 14.03 -9.57
CA ALA A 342 -4.63 13.78 -9.65
C ALA A 342 -3.90 14.79 -10.56
N LEU A 343 -4.56 15.23 -11.63
CA LEU A 343 -4.00 16.19 -12.58
C LEU A 343 -4.02 17.63 -12.05
N ASN A 344 -5.03 18.00 -11.25
CA ASN A 344 -5.10 19.31 -10.64
C ASN A 344 -4.20 19.41 -9.42
N LYS A 345 -3.31 20.39 -9.44
CA LYS A 345 -2.34 20.65 -8.39
C LYS A 345 -2.55 22.03 -7.77
N THR A 346 -2.32 22.12 -6.47
CA THR A 346 -2.30 23.37 -5.70
C THR A 346 -0.94 23.55 -5.06
N GLU A 347 -0.59 24.78 -4.70
CA GLU A 347 0.61 25.04 -3.91
C GLU A 347 0.57 24.26 -2.60
N GLN A 348 1.68 23.59 -2.30
CA GLN A 348 1.84 22.87 -1.05
C GLN A 348 2.27 23.85 0.05
N LYS A 349 1.58 23.86 1.18
CA LYS A 349 2.08 24.52 2.39
C LYS A 349 3.35 23.80 2.87
N ILE A 350 4.46 24.51 2.87
CA ILE A 350 5.74 23.98 3.32
C ILE A 350 5.69 23.80 4.83
N LYS A 351 5.96 22.60 5.32
CA LYS A 351 6.17 22.32 6.73
C LYS A 351 7.68 22.33 7.00
N ASP A 352 8.09 23.00 8.07
CA ASP A 352 9.46 23.00 8.56
C ASP A 352 10.53 23.44 7.53
N GLY A 353 10.14 24.28 6.56
CA GLY A 353 11.05 24.77 5.52
C GLY A 353 11.52 23.72 4.50
N ASN A 354 11.07 22.47 4.57
CA ASN A 354 11.48 21.40 3.68
C ASN A 354 10.49 21.23 2.51
N VAL A 355 10.84 21.75 1.35
CA VAL A 355 10.05 21.64 0.09
C VAL A 355 9.96 20.20 -0.43
N TRP A 356 10.87 19.33 -0.02
CA TRP A 356 10.95 17.94 -0.43
C TRP A 356 10.24 16.96 0.52
N HIS A 357 9.51 17.48 1.51
CA HIS A 357 8.77 16.63 2.44
C HIS A 357 7.86 15.63 1.69
N ASP A 358 8.05 14.32 1.93
CA ASP A 358 7.37 13.17 1.28
C ASP A 358 7.55 13.10 -0.26
N LYS A 359 8.57 13.77 -0.83
CA LYS A 359 8.76 13.82 -2.28
C LYS A 359 9.94 13.03 -2.82
N LEU A 360 10.97 12.75 -2.04
CA LEU A 360 12.16 12.03 -2.50
C LEU A 360 11.83 10.55 -2.77
N ARG A 361 12.43 9.97 -3.83
CA ARG A 361 12.13 8.60 -4.27
C ARG A 361 13.33 7.70 -4.43
N ALA A 362 14.39 8.16 -5.11
CA ALA A 362 15.61 7.39 -5.32
C ALA A 362 16.80 8.33 -5.55
N ILE A 363 18.04 7.84 -5.33
CA ILE A 363 19.27 8.60 -5.50
C ILE A 363 20.36 7.72 -6.07
N ARG A 364 21.10 8.21 -7.07
CA ARG A 364 22.29 7.55 -7.64
C ARG A 364 23.39 8.57 -7.94
N TRP A 365 24.63 8.11 -7.78
CA TRP A 365 25.78 8.90 -8.17
C TRP A 365 25.95 8.93 -9.69
N ASN A 366 26.04 10.14 -10.24
CA ASN A 366 26.36 10.39 -11.64
C ASN A 366 27.84 10.74 -11.77
N ALA A 367 28.63 9.74 -12.12
CA ALA A 367 30.10 9.90 -12.24
C ALA A 367 30.49 10.85 -13.40
N ALA A 368 29.68 10.93 -14.46
CA ALA A 368 29.98 11.77 -15.62
C ALA A 368 29.94 13.26 -15.27
N GLU A 369 28.97 13.69 -14.46
CA GLU A 369 28.82 15.10 -14.06
C GLU A 369 29.27 15.38 -12.62
N ASN A 370 29.83 14.38 -11.91
CA ASN A 370 30.28 14.48 -10.52
C ASN A 370 29.20 15.06 -9.58
N ASN A 371 27.96 14.58 -9.74
CA ASN A 371 26.81 15.00 -8.96
C ASN A 371 25.88 13.82 -8.60
N TRP A 372 24.91 14.08 -7.74
CA TRP A 372 23.84 13.12 -7.45
C TRP A 372 22.65 13.36 -8.39
N LEU A 373 22.17 12.30 -9.01
CA LEU A 373 20.87 12.28 -9.71
C LEU A 373 19.82 11.76 -8.74
N VAL A 374 18.85 12.62 -8.42
CA VAL A 374 17.79 12.33 -7.44
C VAL A 374 16.44 12.29 -8.15
N SER A 375 15.72 11.19 -7.99
CA SER A 375 14.32 11.06 -8.41
C SER A 375 13.39 11.55 -7.31
N THR A 376 12.39 12.33 -7.69
CA THR A 376 11.35 12.86 -6.79
C THR A 376 9.96 12.61 -7.38
N SER A 377 8.90 12.89 -6.61
CA SER A 377 7.53 12.91 -7.14
C SER A 377 7.27 14.08 -8.12
N GLU A 378 8.18 15.05 -8.18
CA GLU A 378 8.08 16.23 -9.06
C GLU A 378 8.97 16.14 -10.29
N GLY A 379 9.81 15.10 -10.42
CA GLY A 379 10.77 14.91 -11.52
C GLY A 379 12.17 14.57 -11.00
N PHE A 380 13.20 14.85 -11.79
CA PHE A 380 14.57 14.53 -11.45
C PHE A 380 15.37 15.82 -11.15
N LEU A 381 16.34 15.69 -10.25
CA LEU A 381 17.23 16.77 -9.80
C LEU A 381 18.68 16.34 -9.96
N TYR A 382 19.54 17.28 -10.34
CA TYR A 382 20.98 17.17 -10.05
C TYR A 382 21.30 17.92 -8.76
N VAL A 383 22.00 17.24 -7.86
CA VAL A 383 22.39 17.75 -6.55
C VAL A 383 23.91 17.62 -6.41
N ASP A 384 24.56 18.61 -5.84
CA ASP A 384 26.01 18.61 -5.62
C ASP A 384 26.44 17.49 -4.67
N LYS A 385 27.71 17.11 -4.75
CA LYS A 385 28.30 16.02 -3.94
C LYS A 385 28.08 16.18 -2.44
N SER A 386 28.09 17.40 -1.94
CA SER A 386 28.00 17.73 -0.50
C SER A 386 26.57 18.01 -0.01
N PHE A 387 25.59 18.05 -0.90
CA PHE A 387 24.19 18.43 -0.63
C PHE A 387 24.02 19.86 -0.08
N SER A 388 24.96 20.75 -0.37
CA SER A 388 25.00 22.09 0.20
C SER A 388 24.54 23.18 -0.77
N GLN A 389 24.62 22.90 -2.05
CA GLN A 389 24.23 23.87 -3.09
C GLN A 389 22.77 23.70 -3.51
N LYS A 390 22.22 24.73 -4.16
CA LYS A 390 20.90 24.64 -4.76
C LYS A 390 20.88 23.60 -5.87
N PRO A 391 19.93 22.64 -5.87
CA PRO A 391 19.84 21.63 -6.91
C PRO A 391 19.34 22.21 -8.23
N ARG A 392 19.71 21.58 -9.33
CA ARG A 392 19.18 21.87 -10.67
C ARG A 392 18.03 20.92 -11.01
N LEU A 393 16.85 21.46 -11.21
CA LEU A 393 15.68 20.69 -11.66
C LEU A 393 15.82 20.37 -13.15
N LEU A 394 15.60 19.12 -13.55
CA LEU A 394 15.57 18.73 -14.95
C LEU A 394 14.19 18.99 -15.57
N ASP A 395 14.18 19.30 -16.85
CA ASP A 395 12.92 19.50 -17.60
C ASP A 395 12.14 18.20 -17.68
N LYS A 396 10.89 18.22 -17.23
CA LYS A 396 9.98 17.06 -17.22
C LYS A 396 9.73 16.46 -18.59
N ASN A 397 9.83 17.27 -19.65
CA ASN A 397 9.64 16.82 -21.02
C ASN A 397 10.85 16.02 -21.55
N GLN A 398 11.99 16.12 -20.87
CA GLN A 398 13.25 15.46 -21.22
C GLN A 398 13.61 14.33 -20.26
N THR A 399 12.69 13.97 -19.35
CA THR A 399 12.87 12.89 -18.39
C THR A 399 11.80 11.82 -18.58
N PRO A 400 12.10 10.54 -18.30
CA PRO A 400 11.09 9.48 -18.32
C PRO A 400 9.96 9.79 -17.35
N LYS A 401 8.72 9.56 -17.76
CA LYS A 401 7.60 9.61 -16.84
C LYS A 401 7.68 8.45 -15.85
N VAL A 402 7.69 8.79 -14.59
CA VAL A 402 7.76 7.83 -13.49
C VAL A 402 6.41 7.76 -12.79
N SER A 403 6.01 6.56 -12.39
CA SER A 403 4.81 6.37 -11.58
C SER A 403 4.87 7.23 -10.31
N PRO A 404 3.75 7.83 -9.86
CA PRO A 404 3.69 8.54 -8.58
C PRO A 404 4.12 7.69 -7.36
N MET A 405 4.07 6.37 -7.50
CA MET A 405 4.55 5.43 -6.48
C MET A 405 6.07 5.42 -6.34
N GLY A 406 6.81 5.87 -7.34
CA GLY A 406 8.27 5.97 -7.36
C GLY A 406 8.93 5.12 -8.43
N VAL A 407 10.25 5.08 -8.37
CA VAL A 407 11.14 4.31 -9.25
C VAL A 407 11.40 2.95 -8.61
N ASN A 408 11.28 1.88 -9.38
CA ASN A 408 11.62 0.51 -8.97
C ASN A 408 12.99 0.07 -9.51
N VAL A 409 13.42 0.68 -10.63
CA VAL A 409 14.73 0.46 -11.26
C VAL A 409 15.37 1.81 -11.48
N PHE A 410 16.55 2.02 -10.92
CA PHE A 410 17.32 3.24 -11.11
C PHE A 410 18.81 2.87 -11.11
N GLU A 411 19.36 2.59 -12.29
CA GLU A 411 20.72 2.11 -12.45
C GLU A 411 21.40 2.79 -13.63
N SER A 412 22.72 2.92 -13.56
CA SER A 412 23.51 3.31 -14.73
C SER A 412 23.51 2.18 -15.75
N ASP A 413 23.40 2.51 -17.04
CA ASP A 413 23.52 1.55 -18.13
C ASP A 413 25.00 1.21 -18.47
N GLY A 414 25.95 1.89 -17.80
CA GLY A 414 27.38 1.75 -18.03
C GLY A 414 27.89 2.43 -19.32
N LYS A 415 27.01 3.15 -20.06
CA LYS A 415 27.31 3.82 -21.34
C LYS A 415 26.96 5.31 -21.31
N GLY A 416 26.90 5.90 -20.10
CA GLY A 416 26.54 7.31 -19.91
C GLY A 416 25.03 7.55 -19.84
N GLY A 417 24.21 6.51 -19.83
CA GLY A 417 22.77 6.56 -19.68
C GLY A 417 22.26 5.92 -18.39
N TRP A 418 20.96 5.95 -18.23
CA TRP A 418 20.23 5.45 -17.06
C TRP A 418 19.14 4.47 -17.46
N LEU A 419 18.99 3.41 -16.66
CA LEU A 419 17.81 2.57 -16.67
C LEU A 419 16.82 3.08 -15.63
N ILE A 420 15.67 3.53 -16.09
CA ILE A 420 14.59 4.03 -15.23
C ILE A 420 13.37 3.14 -15.41
N GLY A 421 13.02 2.43 -14.36
CA GLY A 421 11.88 1.50 -14.36
C GLY A 421 10.86 1.84 -13.29
N SER A 422 9.58 1.76 -13.65
CA SER A 422 8.45 1.94 -12.74
C SER A 422 7.21 1.21 -13.30
N PHE A 423 6.05 1.38 -12.69
CA PHE A 423 4.78 0.93 -13.28
C PHE A 423 4.38 1.70 -14.56
N SER A 424 5.20 2.68 -14.97
CA SER A 424 5.06 3.35 -16.27
C SER A 424 5.88 2.69 -17.39
N GLY A 425 6.62 1.62 -17.09
CA GLY A 425 7.49 0.92 -18.03
C GLY A 425 8.95 0.91 -17.60
N LEU A 426 9.82 0.45 -18.48
CA LEU A 426 11.28 0.49 -18.34
C LEU A 426 11.90 1.23 -19.51
N PHE A 427 12.72 2.24 -19.21
CA PHE A 427 13.30 3.15 -20.20
C PHE A 427 14.82 3.18 -20.08
N ARG A 428 15.49 3.38 -21.22
CA ARG A 428 16.87 3.87 -21.27
C ARG A 428 16.82 5.38 -21.49
N TRP A 429 17.44 6.13 -20.62
CA TRP A 429 17.42 7.58 -20.64
C TRP A 429 18.84 8.14 -20.70
N TYR A 430 19.08 8.97 -21.71
CA TYR A 430 20.34 9.68 -21.96
C TYR A 430 20.07 11.19 -21.78
N PRO A 431 20.30 11.73 -20.58
CA PRO A 431 19.95 13.12 -20.25
C PRO A 431 20.60 14.16 -21.19
N GLU A 432 21.88 13.99 -21.49
CA GLU A 432 22.64 14.92 -22.35
C GLU A 432 22.13 14.94 -23.79
N GLN A 433 21.70 13.79 -24.29
CA GLN A 433 21.15 13.64 -25.64
C GLN A 433 19.65 13.95 -25.68
N LYS A 434 19.03 14.22 -24.54
CA LYS A 434 17.57 14.40 -24.38
C LYS A 434 16.77 13.23 -24.98
N LEU A 435 17.34 12.02 -24.92
CA LEU A 435 16.82 10.84 -25.58
C LEU A 435 16.27 9.85 -24.54
N ILE A 436 15.02 9.43 -24.74
CA ILE A 436 14.37 8.39 -23.96
C ILE A 436 14.00 7.27 -24.92
N LEU A 437 14.48 6.05 -24.65
CA LEU A 437 14.18 4.86 -25.42
C LEU A 437 13.37 3.90 -24.56
N ASP A 438 12.35 3.29 -25.13
CA ASP A 438 11.71 2.13 -24.53
C ASP A 438 12.70 0.95 -24.46
N TYR A 439 12.84 0.34 -23.31
CA TYR A 439 13.85 -0.70 -23.08
C TYR A 439 13.62 -1.94 -23.95
N SER A 440 12.35 -2.30 -24.14
CA SER A 440 11.97 -3.55 -24.84
C SER A 440 12.10 -3.43 -26.35
N THR A 441 11.75 -2.25 -26.90
CA THR A 441 11.71 -2.03 -28.34
C THR A 441 12.93 -1.30 -28.88
N GLY A 442 13.68 -0.61 -28.01
CA GLY A 442 14.81 0.26 -28.40
C GLY A 442 14.39 1.51 -29.17
N LYS A 443 13.08 1.76 -29.32
CA LYS A 443 12.56 2.92 -30.08
C LYS A 443 12.43 4.15 -29.18
N PRO A 444 12.51 5.37 -29.75
CA PRO A 444 12.23 6.60 -29.02
C PRO A 444 10.84 6.54 -28.38
N HIS A 445 10.79 6.86 -27.10
CA HIS A 445 9.54 6.89 -26.34
C HIS A 445 8.86 8.25 -26.53
N HIS A 446 7.69 8.23 -27.14
CA HIS A 446 6.83 9.40 -27.24
C HIS A 446 5.60 9.19 -26.34
N ASP A 447 5.62 9.80 -25.18
CA ASP A 447 4.52 9.66 -24.24
C ASP A 447 3.30 10.46 -24.67
N LYS A 448 2.29 9.74 -25.16
CA LYS A 448 0.96 10.30 -25.52
C LYS A 448 -0.08 10.07 -24.41
N SER A 449 0.29 9.36 -23.34
CA SER A 449 -0.66 8.98 -22.28
C SER A 449 -0.73 10.04 -21.17
N MET A 450 -1.93 10.43 -20.81
CA MET A 450 -2.20 11.27 -19.62
C MET A 450 -2.03 10.47 -18.31
N ILE A 451 -2.06 9.14 -18.36
CA ILE A 451 -1.97 8.25 -17.19
C ILE A 451 -0.63 7.54 -17.23
N PRO A 452 0.24 7.68 -16.21
CA PRO A 452 1.57 7.09 -16.20
C PRO A 452 1.52 5.60 -15.76
N ILE A 453 0.70 4.79 -16.44
CA ILE A 453 0.60 3.34 -16.22
C ILE A 453 0.75 2.64 -17.57
N SER A 454 1.77 1.80 -17.70
CA SER A 454 2.05 1.00 -18.89
C SER A 454 1.41 -0.39 -18.80
N SER A 455 1.35 -1.09 -19.94
CA SER A 455 1.06 -2.53 -19.99
C SER A 455 2.20 -3.39 -19.39
N THR A 456 3.38 -2.82 -19.24
CA THR A 456 4.55 -3.41 -18.55
C THR A 456 4.72 -2.73 -17.20
N LEU A 457 4.43 -3.46 -16.12
CA LEU A 457 4.53 -2.96 -14.76
C LEU A 457 5.89 -3.35 -14.18
N THR A 458 6.94 -2.63 -14.52
CA THR A 458 8.29 -2.96 -14.08
C THR A 458 8.40 -2.86 -12.56
N SER A 459 8.64 -3.99 -11.91
CA SER A 459 8.80 -4.11 -10.46
C SER A 459 10.25 -4.26 -10.02
N GLY A 460 11.14 -4.67 -10.92
CA GLY A 460 12.56 -4.88 -10.62
C GLY A 460 13.41 -5.17 -11.85
N PHE A 461 14.73 -5.21 -11.61
CA PHE A 461 15.74 -5.46 -12.62
C PHE A 461 17.00 -6.05 -11.99
N SER A 462 17.70 -6.91 -12.72
CA SER A 462 19.02 -7.42 -12.32
C SER A 462 19.88 -7.77 -13.55
N LYS A 463 21.18 -7.66 -13.39
CA LYS A 463 22.21 -8.17 -14.32
C LYS A 463 23.13 -9.20 -13.67
N ASP A 464 22.85 -9.63 -12.45
CA ASP A 464 23.75 -10.49 -11.67
C ASP A 464 23.52 -11.98 -11.96
N PHE A 465 22.52 -12.32 -12.75
CA PHE A 465 22.15 -13.68 -13.05
C PHE A 465 22.54 -14.10 -14.48
N PHE A 466 22.65 -15.41 -14.69
CA PHE A 466 22.84 -16.03 -16.02
C PHE A 466 23.99 -15.42 -16.83
N GLY A 467 25.14 -15.21 -16.17
CA GLY A 467 26.33 -14.65 -16.84
C GLY A 467 26.21 -13.18 -17.24
N GLY A 468 25.41 -12.38 -16.52
CA GLY A 468 25.22 -10.95 -16.81
C GLY A 468 24.02 -10.67 -17.71
N ARG A 469 23.15 -11.66 -17.95
CA ARG A 469 21.90 -11.46 -18.69
C ARG A 469 21.00 -10.49 -17.91
N ALA A 470 20.48 -9.49 -18.61
CA ALA A 470 19.50 -8.58 -18.03
C ALA A 470 18.17 -9.33 -17.79
N VAL A 471 17.72 -9.33 -16.55
CA VAL A 471 16.43 -9.90 -16.11
C VAL A 471 15.53 -8.76 -15.68
N VAL A 472 14.38 -8.63 -16.34
CA VAL A 472 13.33 -7.66 -15.98
C VAL A 472 12.23 -8.41 -15.22
N PHE A 473 11.87 -7.91 -14.05
CA PHE A 473 10.75 -8.43 -13.25
C PHE A 473 9.53 -7.56 -13.48
N ASP A 474 8.49 -8.12 -14.09
CA ASP A 474 7.18 -7.48 -14.22
C ASP A 474 6.30 -7.84 -13.03
N TYR A 475 5.55 -6.86 -12.50
CA TYR A 475 4.70 -7.05 -11.34
C TYR A 475 3.61 -8.10 -11.56
N SER A 476 3.04 -8.17 -12.77
CA SER A 476 1.92 -9.07 -13.09
C SER A 476 2.40 -10.38 -13.72
N LYS A 477 3.34 -10.30 -14.68
CA LYS A 477 3.79 -11.43 -15.49
C LYS A 477 4.99 -12.17 -14.87
N GLY A 478 5.79 -11.45 -14.05
CA GLY A 478 7.05 -11.95 -13.51
C GLY A 478 8.22 -11.78 -14.49
N ALA A 479 9.19 -12.69 -14.44
CA ALA A 479 10.39 -12.65 -15.26
C ALA A 479 10.41 -13.78 -16.30
N ASP A 480 10.89 -13.48 -17.50
CA ASP A 480 11.13 -14.47 -18.55
C ASP A 480 12.51 -15.12 -18.35
N ILE A 481 12.56 -16.13 -17.51
CA ILE A 481 13.77 -16.88 -17.16
C ILE A 481 13.48 -18.38 -17.10
N PRO A 482 14.49 -19.25 -17.35
CA PRO A 482 14.29 -20.70 -17.43
C PRO A 482 14.21 -21.39 -16.05
N VAL A 483 13.83 -20.66 -15.01
CA VAL A 483 13.79 -21.16 -13.62
C VAL A 483 12.42 -20.91 -13.02
N SER A 484 11.85 -21.91 -12.38
CA SER A 484 10.59 -21.77 -11.65
C SER A 484 10.82 -21.06 -10.30
N THR A 485 9.79 -20.35 -9.83
CA THR A 485 9.84 -19.74 -8.51
C THR A 485 9.95 -20.81 -7.41
N PRO A 486 10.97 -20.76 -6.56
CA PRO A 486 11.15 -21.73 -5.49
C PRO A 486 10.03 -21.64 -4.43
N GLU A 487 9.81 -22.75 -3.73
CA GLU A 487 8.76 -22.84 -2.71
C GLU A 487 8.92 -21.81 -1.59
N LEU A 488 10.17 -21.55 -1.20
CA LEU A 488 10.54 -20.52 -0.21
C LEU A 488 9.94 -19.15 -0.56
N LEU A 489 9.99 -18.74 -1.82
CA LEU A 489 9.45 -17.47 -2.29
C LEU A 489 7.94 -17.56 -2.52
N SER A 490 7.46 -18.64 -3.13
CA SER A 490 6.04 -18.79 -3.51
C SER A 490 5.10 -18.87 -2.30
N ARG A 491 5.58 -19.38 -1.15
CA ARG A 491 4.85 -19.42 0.11
C ARG A 491 4.85 -18.11 0.89
N THR A 492 5.60 -17.10 0.45
CA THR A 492 5.67 -15.81 1.14
C THR A 492 4.28 -15.18 1.26
N PRO A 493 3.78 -14.90 2.47
CA PRO A 493 2.44 -14.38 2.66
C PRO A 493 2.33 -12.90 2.25
N LEU A 494 1.11 -12.39 2.24
CA LEU A 494 0.83 -10.96 2.04
C LEU A 494 0.39 -10.36 3.38
N SER A 495 0.86 -9.16 3.74
CA SER A 495 0.42 -8.51 4.97
C SER A 495 -1.08 -8.21 4.92
N LEU A 496 -1.75 -8.31 6.07
CA LEU A 496 -3.17 -7.99 6.18
C LEU A 496 -3.48 -6.56 5.73
N TRP A 497 -2.54 -5.63 5.95
CA TRP A 497 -2.67 -4.26 5.47
C TRP A 497 -2.76 -4.19 3.94
N ASN A 498 -1.91 -4.94 3.22
CA ASN A 498 -1.97 -5.00 1.76
C ASN A 498 -3.26 -5.69 1.28
N VAL A 499 -3.69 -6.77 1.93
CA VAL A 499 -4.97 -7.43 1.61
C VAL A 499 -6.14 -6.45 1.81
N ALA A 500 -6.15 -5.72 2.94
CA ALA A 500 -7.17 -4.70 3.19
C ALA A 500 -7.15 -3.61 2.12
N LEU A 501 -5.96 -3.19 1.65
CA LEU A 501 -5.84 -2.23 0.56
C LEU A 501 -6.47 -2.76 -0.74
N GLU A 502 -6.15 -3.99 -1.13
CA GLU A 502 -6.68 -4.60 -2.36
C GLU A 502 -8.21 -4.75 -2.34
N LEU A 503 -8.77 -5.11 -1.17
CA LEU A 503 -10.21 -5.18 -0.95
C LEU A 503 -10.85 -3.77 -0.97
N HIS A 504 -10.24 -2.80 -0.29
CA HIS A 504 -10.78 -1.44 -0.15
C HIS A 504 -10.82 -0.68 -1.48
N VAL A 505 -9.77 -0.83 -2.30
CA VAL A 505 -9.69 -0.16 -3.61
C VAL A 505 -10.35 -0.94 -4.75
N GLY A 506 -10.91 -2.11 -4.48
CA GLY A 506 -11.67 -2.90 -5.45
C GLY A 506 -10.85 -3.80 -6.38
N ARG A 507 -9.50 -3.79 -6.31
CA ARG A 507 -8.66 -4.60 -7.21
C ARG A 507 -8.82 -6.11 -7.00
N CYS A 508 -9.14 -6.54 -5.79
CA CYS A 508 -9.38 -7.95 -5.47
C CYS A 508 -10.58 -8.54 -6.25
N TYR A 509 -11.46 -7.70 -6.77
CA TYR A 509 -12.65 -8.12 -7.54
C TYR A 509 -12.40 -8.22 -9.06
N SER A 510 -11.19 -7.89 -9.54
CA SER A 510 -10.84 -7.94 -10.96
C SER A 510 -11.10 -9.29 -11.64
N PRO A 511 -10.90 -10.47 -11.00
CA PRO A 511 -11.23 -11.75 -11.61
C PRO A 511 -12.71 -11.94 -11.94
N LEU A 512 -13.61 -11.24 -11.21
CA LEU A 512 -15.06 -11.30 -11.42
C LEU A 512 -15.55 -10.18 -12.34
N LEU A 513 -14.99 -8.99 -12.21
CA LEU A 513 -15.51 -7.76 -12.84
C LEU A 513 -14.69 -7.34 -14.07
N GLY A 514 -13.52 -7.95 -14.31
CA GLY A 514 -12.63 -7.53 -15.39
C GLY A 514 -12.30 -6.04 -15.31
N PRO A 515 -12.33 -5.30 -16.44
CA PRO A 515 -12.07 -3.86 -16.48
C PRO A 515 -13.03 -3.00 -15.64
N LEU A 516 -14.25 -3.50 -15.35
CA LEU A 516 -15.23 -2.81 -14.49
C LEU A 516 -14.78 -2.71 -13.03
N SER A 517 -13.76 -3.48 -12.61
CA SER A 517 -13.18 -3.38 -11.27
C SER A 517 -12.65 -1.97 -10.95
N ASP A 518 -12.19 -1.23 -11.95
CA ASP A 518 -11.74 0.15 -11.76
C ASP A 518 -12.88 1.11 -11.44
N LEU A 519 -14.08 0.84 -11.95
CA LEU A 519 -15.30 1.62 -11.66
C LEU A 519 -16.05 1.12 -10.43
N PHE A 520 -15.68 -0.03 -9.87
CA PHE A 520 -16.42 -0.69 -8.79
C PHE A 520 -16.60 0.20 -7.56
N VAL A 521 -15.52 0.85 -7.10
CA VAL A 521 -15.58 1.73 -5.92
C VAL A 521 -16.42 2.98 -6.20
N PHE A 522 -16.26 3.57 -7.39
CA PHE A 522 -17.07 4.72 -7.81
C PHE A 522 -18.56 4.40 -7.83
N ILE A 523 -18.95 3.32 -8.50
CA ILE A 523 -20.35 2.88 -8.59
C ILE A 523 -20.90 2.52 -7.21
N SER A 524 -20.12 1.80 -6.40
CA SER A 524 -20.50 1.46 -5.02
C SER A 524 -20.70 2.71 -4.18
N GLY A 525 -19.81 3.69 -4.24
CA GLY A 525 -19.91 4.95 -3.51
C GLY A 525 -21.14 5.77 -3.92
N LEU A 526 -21.46 5.81 -5.23
CA LEU A 526 -22.66 6.46 -5.74
C LEU A 526 -23.94 5.78 -5.19
N LEU A 527 -24.02 4.47 -5.29
CA LEU A 527 -25.16 3.71 -4.80
C LEU A 527 -25.31 3.78 -3.28
N ILE A 528 -24.21 3.74 -2.53
CA ILE A 528 -24.19 3.94 -1.08
C ILE A 528 -24.74 5.33 -0.73
N SER A 529 -24.29 6.37 -1.42
CA SER A 529 -24.78 7.73 -1.23
C SER A 529 -26.29 7.82 -1.47
N LEU A 530 -26.79 7.18 -2.53
CA LEU A 530 -28.24 7.10 -2.81
C LEU A 530 -29.01 6.35 -1.70
N VAL A 531 -28.45 5.27 -1.16
CA VAL A 531 -29.06 4.54 -0.03
C VAL A 531 -29.11 5.41 1.21
N LEU A 532 -28.05 6.13 1.57
CA LEU A 532 -28.01 7.04 2.71
C LEU A 532 -29.04 8.16 2.57
N ILE A 533 -29.07 8.82 1.42
CA ILE A 533 -30.05 9.88 1.11
C ILE A 533 -31.48 9.35 1.15
N SER A 534 -31.74 8.17 0.57
CA SER A 534 -33.08 7.56 0.59
C SER A 534 -33.57 7.26 2.01
N GLY A 535 -32.67 6.76 2.87
CA GLY A 535 -32.96 6.53 4.29
C GLY A 535 -33.34 7.80 5.02
N TYR A 536 -32.61 8.89 4.78
CA TYR A 536 -32.90 10.20 5.34
C TYR A 536 -34.27 10.74 4.88
N ILE A 537 -34.56 10.68 3.57
CA ILE A 537 -35.86 11.14 3.00
C ILE A 537 -37.04 10.37 3.60
N ILE A 538 -36.91 9.04 3.74
CA ILE A 538 -37.96 8.20 4.31
C ILE A 538 -38.31 8.64 5.74
N LEU A 539 -37.28 8.90 6.54
CA LEU A 539 -37.43 9.32 7.94
C LEU A 539 -37.97 10.73 8.07
N HIS A 540 -37.43 11.67 7.29
CA HIS A 540 -37.85 13.06 7.33
C HIS A 540 -39.36 13.20 7.00
N ARG A 541 -39.83 12.53 5.94
CA ARG A 541 -41.23 12.48 5.56
C ARG A 541 -42.13 11.85 6.65
N ARG A 542 -41.62 10.79 7.32
CA ARG A 542 -42.33 10.15 8.42
C ARG A 542 -42.50 11.07 9.64
N LYS A 543 -41.45 11.83 9.98
CA LYS A 543 -41.48 12.84 11.07
C LYS A 543 -42.48 13.95 10.74
N LYS A 544 -42.45 14.51 9.51
CA LYS A 544 -43.36 15.56 9.06
C LYS A 544 -44.82 15.14 9.10
N LYS A 545 -45.13 13.87 8.71
CA LYS A 545 -46.48 13.33 8.79
C LYS A 545 -46.97 13.15 10.23
N LYS A 546 -46.11 12.79 11.16
CA LYS A 546 -46.44 12.68 12.59
C LYS A 546 -46.67 14.01 13.25
N SER A 547 -45.96 15.07 12.86
CA SER A 547 -46.21 16.43 13.33
C SER A 547 -47.57 16.93 12.90
N LYS A 548 -47.90 16.83 11.58
CA LYS A 548 -49.23 17.23 11.04
C LYS A 548 -50.44 16.47 11.60
N ASN A 549 -50.24 15.25 12.13
CA ASN A 549 -51.33 14.49 12.76
C ASN A 549 -51.44 14.77 14.27
N LYS A 550 -50.57 15.63 14.84
CA LYS A 550 -50.62 16.09 16.24
C LYS A 550 -51.14 17.53 16.37
N GLU A 551 -51.09 18.28 15.29
CA GLU A 551 -51.84 19.53 15.08
C GLU A 551 -53.27 19.21 14.63
#